data_a1cf62279518508fbcdc9614c1e309cf
#
_entry.id   a1cf62279518508fbcdc9614c1e309cf
#
_cell.length_a   1.000
_cell.length_b   1.000
_cell.length_c   1.000
_cell.angle_alpha   90.00
_cell.angle_beta   90.00
_cell.angle_gamma   90.00
#
_symmetry.space_group_name_H-M   'P 1'
#
loop_
_entity.id
_entity.type
_entity.pdbx_description
1 polymer ?
#
loop_
_entity_poly.entity_id
_entity_poly.type
_entity_poly.pdbx_seq_one_letter_code
_entity_poly.pdbx_strand_id
1 'polypeptide(L)'
;DLLNSKSILSDPMKDANITGFYLAYHNQNDIKLSKKIAQVYLEKCPSLAFEAKKHTIPQKGFGKYRVGFLSHHFYDHTIGKLYRGFIEHLDRKLFEVILFRTSKRKDALAITIEENADQVVHLRTNLKSAQLAVSSKKLDLLFYPDIGMDSFTYFLAFSRLAPVQVTSWGHPNSTGIPNIDYFVSSRDLEVDTGDSHYSETLVRLKNPPTYYYRPEIPEGSKAPQDFGLPSDAHVYLCPQTLFKLHPNFDSILGKILENDPQGHLLLISGRYKSEENLLLDRFKKVFPKAINRVTFLP
;
A
#
# COMPACT_ATOMS: atom_id res chain seq x y z
N ASP A 1 -9.40 26.75 0.10
CA ASP A 1 -8.77 27.69 1.05
C ASP A 1 -8.79 27.23 2.51
N LEU A 2 -8.64 25.92 2.73
CA LEU A 2 -8.49 25.34 4.08
C LEU A 2 -7.29 25.91 4.84
N LEU A 3 -6.20 26.23 4.13
CA LEU A 3 -5.01 26.86 4.75
C LEU A 3 -5.33 28.22 5.40
N ASN A 4 -6.20 29.02 4.77
CA ASN A 4 -6.56 30.35 5.25
C ASN A 4 -7.73 30.36 6.23
N SER A 5 -8.38 29.21 6.46
CA SER A 5 -9.46 29.12 7.43
C SER A 5 -8.92 29.09 8.87
N LYS A 6 -9.65 29.71 9.80
CA LYS A 6 -9.35 29.64 11.25
C LYS A 6 -9.84 28.33 11.90
N SER A 7 -10.42 27.41 11.09
CA SER A 7 -10.95 26.14 11.61
C SER A 7 -9.82 25.21 12.06
N ILE A 8 -10.00 24.59 13.20
CA ILE A 8 -9.13 23.55 13.76
C ILE A 8 -9.87 22.22 13.63
N LEU A 9 -9.17 21.19 13.19
CA LEU A 9 -9.69 19.82 13.18
C LEU A 9 -9.47 19.22 14.57
N SER A 10 -10.55 18.92 15.27
CA SER A 10 -10.48 18.32 16.62
C SER A 10 -10.14 16.84 16.55
N ASP A 11 -10.63 16.15 15.54
CA ASP A 11 -10.41 14.73 15.29
C ASP A 11 -10.33 14.47 13.77
N PRO A 12 -9.13 14.27 13.20
CA PRO A 12 -8.98 14.12 11.76
C PRO A 12 -9.72 12.89 11.22
N MET A 13 -9.97 11.88 12.06
CA MET A 13 -10.73 10.69 11.68
C MET A 13 -12.21 10.98 11.45
N LYS A 14 -12.76 11.98 12.15
CA LYS A 14 -14.16 12.41 11.99
C LYS A 14 -14.29 13.53 10.96
N ASP A 15 -13.35 14.46 11.02
CA ASP A 15 -13.46 15.72 10.27
C ASP A 15 -12.98 15.60 8.83
N ALA A 16 -12.07 14.68 8.54
CA ALA A 16 -11.50 14.51 7.21
C ALA A 16 -11.65 13.07 6.68
N ASN A 17 -11.17 12.06 7.41
CA ASN A 17 -11.23 10.62 7.10
C ASN A 17 -10.98 10.25 5.61
N ILE A 18 -10.14 11.04 4.92
CA ILE A 18 -9.82 10.85 3.50
C ILE A 18 -8.30 10.76 3.35
N THR A 19 -7.85 9.77 2.59
CA THR A 19 -6.46 9.65 2.15
C THR A 19 -6.34 9.98 0.66
N GLY A 20 -5.13 10.29 0.22
CA GLY A 20 -4.84 10.51 -1.20
C GLY A 20 -4.73 9.22 -2.03
N PHE A 21 -5.33 8.11 -1.59
CA PHE A 21 -5.15 6.77 -2.16
C PHE A 21 -5.26 6.72 -3.69
N TYR A 22 -6.28 7.36 -4.27
CA TYR A 22 -6.50 7.30 -5.71
C TYR A 22 -5.55 8.17 -6.54
N LEU A 23 -4.80 9.09 -5.92
CA LEU A 23 -3.84 9.94 -6.64
C LEU A 23 -2.76 9.11 -7.33
N ALA A 24 -2.34 8.00 -6.72
CA ALA A 24 -1.34 7.09 -7.28
C ALA A 24 -1.67 6.57 -8.69
N TYR A 25 -2.95 6.59 -9.08
CA TYR A 25 -3.41 6.05 -10.36
C TYR A 25 -3.58 7.12 -11.45
N HIS A 26 -3.21 8.37 -11.17
CA HIS A 26 -3.27 9.48 -12.14
C HIS A 26 -1.98 9.65 -12.94
N ASN A 27 -0.95 8.84 -12.67
CA ASN A 27 0.36 8.90 -13.33
C ASN A 27 1.01 10.29 -13.25
N GLN A 28 0.92 10.93 -12.07
CA GLN A 28 1.52 12.24 -11.79
C GLN A 28 2.51 12.13 -10.63
N ASN A 29 3.48 13.05 -10.60
CA ASN A 29 4.32 13.19 -9.41
C ASN A 29 3.61 14.04 -8.37
N ASP A 30 3.04 13.39 -7.36
CA ASP A 30 2.19 14.01 -6.35
C ASP A 30 2.95 14.54 -5.13
N ILE A 31 4.28 14.50 -5.10
CA ILE A 31 5.09 14.89 -3.94
C ILE A 31 4.77 16.29 -3.40
N LYS A 32 4.57 17.27 -4.30
CA LYS A 32 4.23 18.64 -3.90
C LYS A 32 2.84 18.71 -3.26
N LEU A 33 1.89 17.96 -3.81
CA LEU A 33 0.53 17.88 -3.31
C LEU A 33 0.50 17.17 -1.95
N SER A 34 1.17 16.01 -1.83
CA SER A 34 1.27 15.24 -0.59
C SER A 34 1.87 16.05 0.55
N LYS A 35 2.99 16.76 0.29
CA LYS A 35 3.60 17.69 1.28
C LYS A 35 2.64 18.79 1.71
N LYS A 36 1.91 19.38 0.77
CA LYS A 36 0.95 20.45 1.09
C LYS A 36 -0.24 19.92 1.91
N ILE A 37 -0.75 18.74 1.58
CA ILE A 37 -1.80 18.07 2.36
C ILE A 37 -1.31 17.79 3.78
N ALA A 38 -0.11 17.22 3.93
CA ALA A 38 0.48 16.94 5.22
C ALA A 38 0.66 18.21 6.07
N GLN A 39 1.13 19.31 5.45
CA GLN A 39 1.24 20.60 6.12
C GLN A 39 -0.11 21.10 6.63
N VAL A 40 -1.17 21.04 5.80
CA VAL A 40 -2.53 21.44 6.21
C VAL A 40 -2.99 20.64 7.43
N TYR A 41 -2.79 19.32 7.43
CA TYR A 41 -3.19 18.49 8.56
C TYR A 41 -2.42 18.85 9.84
N LEU A 42 -1.10 19.05 9.77
CA LEU A 42 -0.29 19.44 10.94
C LEU A 42 -0.70 20.81 11.50
N GLU A 43 -0.99 21.79 10.64
CA GLU A 43 -1.43 23.12 11.05
C GLU A 43 -2.84 23.12 11.65
N LYS A 44 -3.75 22.31 11.10
CA LYS A 44 -5.16 22.28 11.51
C LYS A 44 -5.49 21.26 12.58
N CYS A 45 -4.61 20.29 12.83
CA CYS A 45 -4.82 19.23 13.81
C CYS A 45 -3.59 19.04 14.72
N PRO A 46 -3.44 19.86 15.78
CA PRO A 46 -2.27 19.80 16.66
C PRO A 46 -2.03 18.45 17.34
N SER A 47 -3.08 17.62 17.48
CA SER A 47 -2.96 16.27 18.07
C SER A 47 -2.13 15.30 17.24
N LEU A 48 -1.88 15.62 15.95
CA LEU A 48 -0.99 14.84 15.07
C LEU A 48 0.49 15.03 15.40
N ALA A 49 0.89 16.18 15.97
CA ALA A 49 2.27 16.52 16.28
C ALA A 49 2.78 15.88 17.59
N PHE A 50 2.28 14.70 17.94
CA PHE A 50 2.74 13.96 19.11
C PHE A 50 4.14 13.39 18.88
N GLU A 51 5.00 13.49 19.90
CA GLU A 51 6.33 12.89 19.93
C GLU A 51 6.49 11.95 21.13
N ALA A 52 6.93 10.71 20.85
CA ALA A 52 7.31 9.77 21.87
C ALA A 52 8.59 10.24 22.60
N LYS A 53 8.71 9.92 23.89
CA LYS A 53 9.94 10.20 24.64
C LYS A 53 11.13 9.51 23.98
N LYS A 54 12.19 10.27 23.73
CA LYS A 54 13.45 9.74 23.21
C LYS A 54 14.02 8.71 24.19
N HIS A 55 14.61 7.65 23.64
CA HIS A 55 15.37 6.64 24.38
C HIS A 55 16.67 6.33 23.64
N THR A 56 17.61 5.70 24.33
CA THR A 56 18.87 5.30 23.73
C THR A 56 18.67 4.08 22.85
N ILE A 57 19.03 4.20 21.56
CA ILE A 57 19.04 3.06 20.65
C ILE A 57 20.20 2.14 21.08
N PRO A 58 19.98 0.80 21.18
CA PRO A 58 21.04 -0.13 21.53
C PRO A 58 22.22 -0.02 20.56
N GLN A 59 23.44 -0.07 21.09
CA GLN A 59 24.61 -0.25 20.23
C GLN A 59 24.66 -1.67 19.69
N LYS A 60 25.19 -1.83 18.47
CA LYS A 60 25.35 -3.15 17.84
C LYS A 60 26.06 -4.13 18.79
N GLY A 61 25.40 -5.24 19.11
CA GLY A 61 25.91 -6.26 20.04
C GLY A 61 25.52 -6.07 21.51
N PHE A 62 24.83 -4.98 21.90
CA PHE A 62 24.39 -4.69 23.26
C PHE A 62 22.86 -4.65 23.39
N GLY A 63 22.18 -5.70 22.96
CA GLY A 63 20.73 -5.81 23.01
C GLY A 63 20.11 -5.97 21.63
N LYS A 64 18.79 -6.21 21.62
CA LYS A 64 18.01 -6.32 20.38
C LYS A 64 17.43 -4.96 19.99
N TYR A 65 17.41 -4.69 18.70
CA TYR A 65 16.65 -3.56 18.17
C TYR A 65 15.15 -3.89 18.17
N ARG A 66 14.34 -2.98 18.70
CA ARG A 66 12.89 -3.11 18.72
C ARG A 66 12.29 -2.58 17.43
N VAL A 67 11.78 -3.49 16.61
CA VAL A 67 11.16 -3.15 15.32
C VAL A 67 9.65 -3.32 15.43
N GLY A 68 8.92 -2.22 15.25
CA GLY A 68 7.47 -2.23 15.17
C GLY A 68 7.01 -2.40 13.73
N PHE A 69 6.03 -3.27 13.49
CA PHE A 69 5.29 -3.34 12.22
C PHE A 69 3.86 -2.89 12.48
N LEU A 70 3.39 -1.87 11.76
CA LEU A 70 2.07 -1.28 11.98
C LEU A 70 1.27 -1.20 10.69
N SER A 71 0.16 -1.92 10.61
CA SER A 71 -0.80 -1.85 9.51
C SER A 71 -2.21 -2.25 9.97
N HIS A 72 -3.21 -1.72 9.25
CA HIS A 72 -4.59 -2.20 9.33
C HIS A 72 -4.74 -3.57 8.67
N HIS A 73 -3.92 -3.88 7.67
CA HIS A 73 -4.12 -4.97 6.72
C HIS A 73 -3.30 -6.24 7.01
N PHE A 74 -2.83 -6.46 8.25
CA PHE A 74 -2.20 -7.71 8.66
C PHE A 74 -3.22 -8.83 8.89
N TYR A 75 -3.86 -9.26 7.80
CA TYR A 75 -4.82 -10.36 7.69
C TYR A 75 -4.81 -10.88 6.25
N ASP A 76 -5.77 -11.71 5.81
CA ASP A 76 -5.87 -12.18 4.41
C ASP A 76 -6.19 -11.01 3.47
N HIS A 77 -5.15 -10.27 3.20
CA HIS A 77 -5.06 -9.10 2.33
C HIS A 77 -3.68 -9.10 1.67
N THR A 78 -3.55 -8.43 0.52
CA THR A 78 -2.27 -8.32 -0.20
C THR A 78 -1.13 -7.84 0.71
N ILE A 79 -1.34 -6.84 1.57
CA ILE A 79 -0.34 -6.34 2.52
C ILE A 79 0.09 -7.43 3.50
N GLY A 80 -0.84 -8.17 4.10
CA GLY A 80 -0.52 -9.29 4.98
C GLY A 80 0.33 -10.34 4.26
N LYS A 81 -0.06 -10.70 3.04
CA LYS A 81 0.68 -11.69 2.22
C LYS A 81 2.10 -11.25 1.88
N LEU A 82 2.30 -9.98 1.55
CA LEU A 82 3.58 -9.45 1.09
C LEU A 82 4.57 -9.14 2.22
N TYR A 83 4.08 -8.79 3.40
CA TYR A 83 4.95 -8.33 4.50
C TYR A 83 5.08 -9.31 5.65
N ARG A 84 4.29 -10.41 5.72
CA ARG A 84 4.42 -11.42 6.78
C ARG A 84 5.82 -12.01 6.88
N GLY A 85 6.50 -12.20 5.75
CA GLY A 85 7.83 -12.80 5.73
C GLY A 85 8.90 -11.93 6.41
N PHE A 86 8.76 -10.60 6.43
CA PHE A 86 9.64 -9.75 7.22
C PHE A 86 9.42 -9.96 8.72
N ILE A 87 8.16 -10.11 9.14
CA ILE A 87 7.82 -10.40 10.54
C ILE A 87 8.36 -11.77 10.94
N GLU A 88 8.22 -12.76 10.07
CA GLU A 88 8.64 -14.14 10.32
C GLU A 88 10.17 -14.31 10.33
N HIS A 89 10.87 -13.75 9.33
CA HIS A 89 12.27 -14.09 9.03
C HIS A 89 13.31 -13.10 9.56
N LEU A 90 12.92 -12.00 10.23
CA LEU A 90 13.88 -11.14 10.90
C LEU A 90 14.68 -11.94 11.94
N ASP A 91 16.00 -11.77 11.96
CA ASP A 91 16.89 -12.46 12.89
C ASP A 91 16.58 -12.07 14.34
N ARG A 92 15.97 -12.99 15.08
CA ARG A 92 15.59 -12.80 16.48
C ARG A 92 16.77 -12.68 17.45
N LYS A 93 18.00 -12.92 16.99
CA LYS A 93 19.20 -12.61 17.78
C LYS A 93 19.46 -11.10 17.82
N LEU A 94 19.06 -10.39 16.74
CA LEU A 94 19.28 -8.95 16.56
C LEU A 94 18.04 -8.12 16.80
N PHE A 95 16.85 -8.67 16.54
CA PHE A 95 15.58 -7.92 16.51
C PHE A 95 14.55 -8.51 17.48
N GLU A 96 13.85 -7.63 18.16
CA GLU A 96 12.57 -7.90 18.83
C GLU A 96 11.46 -7.32 17.95
N VAL A 97 10.57 -8.18 17.45
CA VAL A 97 9.50 -7.79 16.53
C VAL A 97 8.20 -7.56 17.27
N ILE A 98 7.66 -6.35 17.15
CA ILE A 98 6.42 -5.93 17.79
C ILE A 98 5.38 -5.61 16.72
N LEU A 99 4.32 -6.38 16.69
CA LEU A 99 3.23 -6.23 15.74
C LEU A 99 2.14 -5.31 16.30
N PHE A 100 1.77 -4.28 15.56
CA PHE A 100 0.65 -3.40 15.88
C PHE A 100 -0.46 -3.59 14.85
N ARG A 101 -1.65 -3.97 15.32
CA ARG A 101 -2.82 -4.19 14.48
C ARG A 101 -3.97 -3.28 14.89
N THR A 102 -4.64 -2.69 13.91
CA THR A 102 -5.87 -1.91 14.10
C THR A 102 -7.11 -2.69 13.68
N SER A 103 -6.95 -3.70 12.83
CA SER A 103 -8.02 -4.60 12.40
C SER A 103 -8.37 -5.65 13.45
N LYS A 104 -9.67 -5.95 13.58
CA LYS A 104 -10.18 -7.05 14.42
C LYS A 104 -10.30 -8.39 13.68
N ARG A 105 -9.95 -8.45 12.38
CA ARG A 105 -10.02 -9.70 11.60
C ARG A 105 -9.08 -10.74 12.18
N LYS A 106 -9.55 -12.00 12.27
CA LYS A 106 -8.84 -13.16 12.81
C LYS A 106 -8.93 -14.34 11.83
N ASP A 107 -8.56 -14.13 10.59
CA ASP A 107 -8.40 -15.23 9.64
C ASP A 107 -7.07 -15.98 9.88
N ALA A 108 -6.88 -17.10 9.17
CA ALA A 108 -5.68 -17.95 9.34
C ALA A 108 -4.38 -17.18 9.13
N LEU A 109 -4.34 -16.27 8.14
CA LEU A 109 -3.15 -15.46 7.88
C LEU A 109 -2.87 -14.47 9.02
N ALA A 110 -3.93 -13.85 9.58
CA ALA A 110 -3.80 -12.96 10.72
C ALA A 110 -3.22 -13.68 11.94
N ILE A 111 -3.69 -14.90 12.20
CA ILE A 111 -3.18 -15.75 13.30
C ILE A 111 -1.71 -16.07 13.06
N THR A 112 -1.35 -16.55 11.86
CA THR A 112 0.05 -16.85 11.50
C THR A 112 0.97 -15.62 11.68
N ILE A 113 0.53 -14.43 11.29
CA ILE A 113 1.31 -13.20 11.45
C ILE A 113 1.51 -12.88 12.95
N GLU A 114 0.48 -13.03 13.77
CA GLU A 114 0.56 -12.79 15.21
C GLU A 114 1.51 -13.80 15.91
N GLU A 115 1.44 -15.08 15.56
CA GLU A 115 2.30 -16.14 16.12
C GLU A 115 3.79 -15.94 15.81
N ASN A 116 4.09 -15.26 14.71
CA ASN A 116 5.47 -14.96 14.30
C ASN A 116 6.02 -13.64 14.86
N ALA A 117 5.28 -12.91 15.67
CA ALA A 117 5.76 -11.72 16.36
C ALA A 117 6.15 -12.03 17.81
N ASP A 118 7.18 -11.34 18.34
CA ASP A 118 7.55 -11.48 19.76
C ASP A 118 6.51 -10.84 20.68
N GLN A 119 5.84 -9.79 20.21
CA GLN A 119 4.74 -9.13 20.90
C GLN A 119 3.66 -8.70 19.91
N VAL A 120 2.40 -8.77 20.34
CA VAL A 120 1.24 -8.26 19.56
C VAL A 120 0.50 -7.22 20.38
N VAL A 121 0.21 -6.09 19.74
CA VAL A 121 -0.54 -4.97 20.33
C VAL A 121 -1.73 -4.64 19.43
N HIS A 122 -2.94 -4.88 19.94
CA HIS A 122 -4.16 -4.46 19.26
C HIS A 122 -4.46 -3.00 19.61
N LEU A 123 -4.33 -2.12 18.62
CA LEU A 123 -4.57 -0.71 18.78
C LEU A 123 -6.08 -0.40 18.71
N ARG A 124 -6.55 0.45 19.61
CA ARG A 124 -7.87 1.06 19.47
C ARG A 124 -7.80 2.18 18.42
N THR A 125 -8.86 2.35 17.64
CA THR A 125 -8.98 3.42 16.62
C THR A 125 -9.25 4.78 17.27
N ASN A 126 -8.43 5.12 18.26
CA ASN A 126 -8.36 6.42 18.92
C ASN A 126 -6.92 6.88 18.90
N LEU A 127 -6.66 8.01 18.27
CA LEU A 127 -5.32 8.51 17.99
C LEU A 127 -4.44 8.60 19.24
N LYS A 128 -4.92 9.28 20.28
CA LYS A 128 -4.16 9.45 21.53
C LYS A 128 -3.83 8.12 22.21
N SER A 129 -4.81 7.20 22.26
CA SER A 129 -4.58 5.85 22.83
C SER A 129 -3.53 5.08 22.06
N ALA A 130 -3.57 5.15 20.72
CA ALA A 130 -2.61 4.48 19.86
C ALA A 130 -1.21 5.09 19.98
N GLN A 131 -1.10 6.43 19.99
CA GLN A 131 0.15 7.14 20.20
C GLN A 131 0.83 6.68 21.51
N LEU A 132 0.09 6.62 22.61
CA LEU A 132 0.60 6.18 23.90
C LEU A 132 0.96 4.68 23.89
N ALA A 133 0.14 3.83 23.28
CA ALA A 133 0.40 2.39 23.21
C ALA A 133 1.67 2.07 22.43
N VAL A 134 1.86 2.69 21.25
CA VAL A 134 3.06 2.51 20.43
C VAL A 134 4.29 3.09 21.13
N SER A 135 4.19 4.33 21.65
CA SER A 135 5.28 5.01 22.37
C SER A 135 5.77 4.22 23.60
N SER A 136 4.87 3.52 24.31
CA SER A 136 5.22 2.71 25.47
C SER A 136 6.17 1.55 25.16
N LYS A 137 6.23 1.12 23.89
CA LYS A 137 7.08 0.01 23.44
C LYS A 137 8.53 0.43 23.20
N LYS A 138 8.85 1.73 23.19
CA LYS A 138 10.22 2.26 23.01
C LYS A 138 10.89 1.64 21.77
N LEU A 139 10.23 1.77 20.61
CA LEU A 139 10.71 1.22 19.35
C LEU A 139 11.96 1.97 18.87
N ASP A 140 12.92 1.24 18.29
CA ASP A 140 14.06 1.83 17.59
C ASP A 140 13.70 2.15 16.13
N LEU A 141 12.84 1.31 15.53
CA LEU A 141 12.31 1.49 14.20
C LEU A 141 10.81 1.15 14.16
N LEU A 142 10.03 1.97 13.49
CA LEU A 142 8.62 1.69 13.18
C LEU A 142 8.42 1.62 11.67
N PHE A 143 7.96 0.47 11.20
CA PHE A 143 7.71 0.20 9.79
C PHE A 143 6.21 0.19 9.50
N TYR A 144 5.81 1.05 8.58
CA TYR A 144 4.45 1.13 8.04
C TYR A 144 4.49 0.63 6.58
N PRO A 145 3.99 -0.56 6.25
CA PRO A 145 4.07 -1.06 4.88
C PRO A 145 3.21 -0.29 3.87
N ASP A 146 2.17 0.42 4.33
CA ASP A 146 1.01 0.80 3.51
C ASP A 146 0.36 2.15 3.88
N ILE A 147 1.16 3.15 4.26
CA ILE A 147 0.64 4.50 4.58
C ILE A 147 -0.17 5.04 3.39
N GLY A 148 -1.41 5.45 3.65
CA GLY A 148 -2.34 5.98 2.64
C GLY A 148 -3.46 5.01 2.26
N MET A 149 -3.36 3.71 2.60
CA MET A 149 -4.42 2.73 2.35
C MET A 149 -5.52 2.75 3.43
N ASP A 150 -5.17 3.11 4.65
CA ASP A 150 -6.09 3.23 5.79
C ASP A 150 -5.93 4.61 6.43
N SER A 151 -7.05 5.27 6.72
CA SER A 151 -7.01 6.64 7.24
C SER A 151 -6.47 6.72 8.67
N PHE A 152 -6.72 5.71 9.51
CA PHE A 152 -6.23 5.73 10.88
C PHE A 152 -4.70 5.57 10.93
N THR A 153 -4.14 4.63 10.18
CA THR A 153 -2.69 4.44 10.08
C THR A 153 -2.02 5.64 9.43
N TYR A 154 -2.68 6.26 8.43
CA TYR A 154 -2.22 7.50 7.80
C TYR A 154 -2.08 8.63 8.82
N PHE A 155 -3.12 8.92 9.62
CA PHE A 155 -3.05 9.99 10.61
C PHE A 155 -2.11 9.66 11.79
N LEU A 156 -1.98 8.40 12.17
CA LEU A 156 -1.04 7.99 13.21
C LEU A 156 0.42 8.20 12.78
N ALA A 157 0.72 8.05 11.49
CA ALA A 157 2.05 8.23 10.92
C ALA A 157 2.58 9.68 11.00
N PHE A 158 1.71 10.67 11.22
CA PHE A 158 2.13 12.05 11.50
C PHE A 158 2.87 12.20 12.84
N SER A 159 2.64 11.29 13.78
CA SER A 159 3.31 11.32 15.08
C SER A 159 4.72 10.73 14.97
N ARG A 160 5.69 11.28 15.73
CA ARG A 160 7.02 10.67 15.89
C ARG A 160 6.96 9.63 17.00
N LEU A 161 6.78 8.35 16.65
CA LEU A 161 6.58 7.22 17.56
C LEU A 161 7.83 6.37 17.77
N ALA A 162 8.81 6.52 16.88
CA ALA A 162 10.13 5.90 16.95
C ALA A 162 11.20 6.85 16.42
N PRO A 163 12.48 6.69 16.79
CA PRO A 163 13.60 7.44 16.21
C PRO A 163 13.69 7.33 14.70
N VAL A 164 13.39 6.16 14.15
CA VAL A 164 13.36 5.88 12.72
C VAL A 164 11.97 5.39 12.32
N GLN A 165 11.34 6.07 11.38
CA GLN A 165 10.05 5.68 10.82
C GLN A 165 10.16 5.47 9.31
N VAL A 166 9.62 4.34 8.85
CA VAL A 166 9.86 3.83 7.50
C VAL A 166 8.54 3.43 6.87
N THR A 167 8.38 3.70 5.59
CA THR A 167 7.28 3.18 4.78
C THR A 167 7.77 2.43 3.55
N SER A 168 6.86 1.76 2.85
CA SER A 168 7.15 1.04 1.61
C SER A 168 5.96 1.10 0.65
N TRP A 169 6.09 0.44 -0.47
CA TRP A 169 5.17 0.49 -1.61
C TRP A 169 3.88 -0.33 -1.48
N GLY A 170 3.47 -0.68 -0.28
CA GLY A 170 2.10 -1.13 -0.06
C GLY A 170 1.09 -0.08 -0.56
N HIS A 171 1.49 1.20 -0.46
CA HIS A 171 0.93 2.31 -1.24
C HIS A 171 2.10 3.02 -1.96
N PRO A 172 2.07 3.17 -3.30
CA PRO A 172 3.28 3.50 -4.05
C PRO A 172 3.72 4.97 -3.97
N ASN A 173 2.85 5.90 -3.54
CA ASN A 173 3.18 7.32 -3.49
C ASN A 173 3.95 7.69 -2.24
N SER A 174 4.82 8.72 -2.38
CA SER A 174 5.39 9.44 -1.25
C SER A 174 4.30 9.93 -0.30
N THR A 175 4.53 9.80 1.01
CA THR A 175 3.53 10.18 2.01
C THR A 175 3.40 11.70 2.17
N GLY A 176 4.47 12.44 1.92
CA GLY A 176 4.57 13.87 2.21
C GLY A 176 4.66 14.18 3.71
N ILE A 177 4.64 13.16 4.58
CA ILE A 177 4.62 13.31 6.05
C ILE A 177 6.03 13.54 6.57
N PRO A 178 6.32 14.66 7.28
CA PRO A 178 7.67 15.00 7.73
C PRO A 178 8.29 13.98 8.71
N ASN A 179 7.47 13.21 9.40
CA ASN A 179 7.90 12.22 10.39
C ASN A 179 8.14 10.83 9.81
N ILE A 180 8.07 10.64 8.49
CA ILE A 180 8.50 9.42 7.80
C ILE A 180 9.87 9.69 7.18
N ASP A 181 10.88 8.97 7.66
CA ASP A 181 12.28 9.24 7.32
C ASP A 181 12.69 8.56 6.01
N TYR A 182 12.23 7.33 5.80
CA TYR A 182 12.65 6.50 4.67
C TYR A 182 11.46 5.88 3.94
N PHE A 183 11.58 5.84 2.61
CA PHE A 183 10.74 5.04 1.73
C PHE A 183 11.58 3.88 1.18
N VAL A 184 11.18 2.64 1.49
CA VAL A 184 11.92 1.45 1.05
C VAL A 184 11.31 0.91 -0.23
N SER A 185 12.12 0.88 -1.29
CA SER A 185 11.80 0.34 -2.60
C SER A 185 12.91 -0.59 -3.10
N SER A 186 12.98 -0.91 -4.36
CA SER A 186 14.06 -1.67 -4.97
C SER A 186 14.65 -0.98 -6.20
N ARG A 187 15.89 -1.37 -6.57
CA ARG A 187 16.55 -0.85 -7.76
C ARG A 187 15.78 -1.14 -9.03
N ASP A 188 15.10 -2.28 -9.09
CA ASP A 188 14.38 -2.72 -10.29
C ASP A 188 13.04 -2.00 -10.48
N LEU A 189 12.54 -1.32 -9.43
CA LEU A 189 11.26 -0.60 -9.45
C LEU A 189 11.43 0.92 -9.60
N GLU A 190 12.63 1.43 -9.37
CA GLU A 190 12.90 2.86 -9.38
C GLU A 190 13.68 3.29 -10.61
N VAL A 191 13.28 4.43 -11.17
CA VAL A 191 14.07 5.11 -12.20
C VAL A 191 15.28 5.84 -11.57
N ASP A 192 16.28 6.19 -12.36
CA ASP A 192 17.49 6.88 -11.87
C ASP A 192 17.17 8.21 -11.15
N THR A 193 16.15 8.91 -11.61
CA THR A 193 15.66 10.18 -11.02
C THR A 193 14.66 9.98 -9.89
N GLY A 194 14.42 8.74 -9.44
CA GLY A 194 13.38 8.36 -8.49
C GLY A 194 13.42 9.11 -7.15
N ASP A 195 14.61 9.55 -6.69
CA ASP A 195 14.74 10.32 -5.45
C ASP A 195 13.88 11.59 -5.45
N SER A 196 13.65 12.18 -6.62
CA SER A 196 12.81 13.37 -6.77
C SER A 196 11.29 13.11 -6.61
N HIS A 197 10.88 11.86 -6.54
CA HIS A 197 9.49 11.45 -6.37
C HIS A 197 9.07 11.26 -4.91
N TYR A 198 10.03 11.33 -3.97
CA TYR A 198 9.81 11.05 -2.55
C TYR A 198 10.17 12.25 -1.67
N SER A 199 9.38 12.49 -0.64
CA SER A 199 9.72 13.42 0.44
C SER A 199 10.65 12.78 1.47
N GLU A 200 10.54 11.48 1.58
CA GLU A 200 11.37 10.59 2.38
C GLU A 200 12.72 10.33 1.70
N THR A 201 13.72 9.88 2.45
CA THR A 201 14.95 9.35 1.85
C THR A 201 14.65 8.00 1.20
N LEU A 202 14.84 7.90 -0.13
CA LEU A 202 14.59 6.67 -0.87
C LEU A 202 15.71 5.65 -0.64
N VAL A 203 15.33 4.47 -0.14
CA VAL A 203 16.23 3.33 0.05
C VAL A 203 15.92 2.27 -1.01
N ARG A 204 16.85 2.03 -1.91
CA ARG A 204 16.74 1.04 -2.98
C ARG A 204 17.40 -0.27 -2.56
N LEU A 205 16.61 -1.27 -2.22
CA LEU A 205 17.10 -2.62 -1.97
C LEU A 205 17.55 -3.30 -3.27
N LYS A 206 18.37 -4.35 -3.15
CA LYS A 206 18.74 -5.20 -4.29
C LYS A 206 17.54 -6.03 -4.78
N ASN A 207 16.70 -6.49 -3.85
CA ASN A 207 15.52 -7.31 -4.10
C ASN A 207 14.25 -6.48 -3.82
N PRO A 208 13.07 -6.92 -4.29
CA PRO A 208 11.80 -6.27 -3.95
C PRO A 208 11.63 -6.13 -2.43
N PRO A 209 11.05 -5.02 -1.92
CA PRO A 209 10.85 -4.78 -0.50
C PRO A 209 9.62 -5.54 0.04
N THR A 210 9.45 -6.78 -0.39
CA THR A 210 8.39 -7.69 0.00
C THR A 210 8.94 -9.12 0.03
N TYR A 211 8.22 -10.01 0.71
CA TYR A 211 8.55 -11.42 0.74
C TYR A 211 7.41 -12.25 0.14
N TYR A 212 7.64 -12.83 -1.01
CA TYR A 212 6.65 -13.63 -1.72
C TYR A 212 6.72 -15.10 -1.29
N TYR A 213 5.62 -15.60 -0.74
CA TYR A 213 5.40 -17.03 -0.62
C TYR A 213 4.78 -17.56 -1.92
N ARG A 214 5.22 -18.73 -2.35
CA ARG A 214 4.60 -19.37 -3.50
C ARG A 214 3.13 -19.67 -3.18
N PRO A 215 2.17 -19.19 -3.99
CA PRO A 215 0.77 -19.50 -3.78
C PRO A 215 0.51 -20.99 -4.01
N GLU A 216 -0.47 -21.54 -3.32
CA GLU A 216 -0.98 -22.87 -3.61
C GLU A 216 -1.61 -22.87 -5.00
N ILE A 217 -1.30 -23.92 -5.77
CA ILE A 217 -1.90 -24.11 -7.09
C ILE A 217 -3.28 -24.71 -6.87
N PRO A 218 -4.37 -24.07 -7.35
CA PRO A 218 -5.71 -24.64 -7.24
C PRO A 218 -5.79 -26.00 -7.94
N GLU A 219 -6.55 -26.91 -7.38
CA GLU A 219 -6.88 -28.16 -8.05
C GLU A 219 -7.76 -27.91 -9.27
N GLY A 220 -7.43 -28.53 -10.39
CA GLY A 220 -8.11 -28.36 -11.65
C GLY A 220 -7.60 -27.16 -12.46
N SER A 221 -7.69 -27.30 -13.78
CA SER A 221 -7.41 -26.23 -14.74
C SER A 221 -8.69 -25.88 -15.50
N LYS A 222 -8.92 -24.58 -15.71
CA LYS A 222 -9.97 -24.11 -16.61
C LYS A 222 -9.40 -23.90 -17.99
N ALA A 223 -10.16 -24.29 -19.01
CA ALA A 223 -9.83 -24.07 -20.40
C ALA A 223 -10.44 -22.75 -20.92
N PRO A 224 -9.97 -22.20 -22.05
CA PRO A 224 -10.57 -21.00 -22.66
C PRO A 224 -12.09 -21.09 -22.83
N GLN A 225 -12.60 -22.26 -23.17
CA GLN A 225 -14.04 -22.53 -23.37
C GLN A 225 -14.88 -22.32 -22.12
N ASP A 226 -14.32 -22.54 -20.92
CA ASP A 226 -15.00 -22.30 -19.66
C ASP A 226 -15.31 -20.82 -19.43
N PHE A 227 -14.64 -19.95 -20.19
CA PHE A 227 -14.84 -18.50 -20.22
C PHE A 227 -15.54 -18.00 -21.48
N GLY A 228 -16.12 -18.91 -22.27
CA GLY A 228 -16.80 -18.58 -23.54
C GLY A 228 -15.87 -18.17 -24.68
N LEU A 229 -14.60 -18.55 -24.61
CA LEU A 229 -13.60 -18.23 -25.62
C LEU A 229 -13.39 -19.42 -26.60
N PRO A 230 -12.88 -19.17 -27.83
CA PRO A 230 -12.41 -20.23 -28.72
C PRO A 230 -11.36 -21.12 -28.04
N SER A 231 -11.28 -22.40 -28.48
CA SER A 231 -10.34 -23.36 -27.90
C SER A 231 -8.87 -23.03 -28.19
N ASP A 232 -8.62 -22.29 -29.25
CA ASP A 232 -7.31 -21.81 -29.71
C ASP A 232 -7.04 -20.35 -29.34
N ALA A 233 -7.86 -19.75 -28.47
CA ALA A 233 -7.68 -18.38 -28.04
C ALA A 233 -6.40 -18.21 -27.21
N HIS A 234 -5.62 -17.21 -27.56
CA HIS A 234 -4.54 -16.72 -26.71
C HIS A 234 -5.11 -15.76 -25.66
N VAL A 235 -4.95 -16.09 -24.38
CA VAL A 235 -5.56 -15.33 -23.28
C VAL A 235 -4.57 -14.32 -22.69
N TYR A 236 -4.90 -13.05 -22.81
CA TYR A 236 -4.22 -11.95 -22.13
C TYR A 236 -5.05 -11.53 -20.92
N LEU A 237 -4.66 -11.99 -19.73
CA LEU A 237 -5.36 -11.72 -18.49
C LEU A 237 -4.78 -10.48 -17.79
N CYS A 238 -5.63 -9.48 -17.52
CA CYS A 238 -5.29 -8.34 -16.68
C CYS A 238 -6.21 -8.32 -15.44
N PRO A 239 -5.85 -9.06 -14.36
CA PRO A 239 -6.69 -9.25 -13.19
C PRO A 239 -6.57 -8.07 -12.21
N GLN A 240 -6.76 -6.86 -12.73
CA GLN A 240 -6.67 -5.62 -11.97
C GLN A 240 -8.03 -4.98 -11.76
N THR A 241 -8.17 -4.24 -10.65
CA THR A 241 -9.32 -3.37 -10.43
C THR A 241 -9.37 -2.31 -11.52
N LEU A 242 -10.54 -2.08 -12.11
CA LEU A 242 -10.69 -1.30 -13.34
C LEU A 242 -10.20 0.15 -13.23
N PHE A 243 -10.34 0.80 -12.08
CA PHE A 243 -9.85 2.17 -11.87
C PHE A 243 -8.31 2.30 -11.96
N LYS A 244 -7.56 1.20 -11.91
CA LYS A 244 -6.10 1.19 -12.08
C LYS A 244 -5.66 1.19 -13.54
N LEU A 245 -6.57 0.98 -14.48
CA LEU A 245 -6.26 0.97 -15.91
C LEU A 245 -6.16 2.41 -16.43
N HIS A 246 -4.94 2.95 -16.40
CA HIS A 246 -4.64 4.30 -16.91
C HIS A 246 -4.85 4.37 -18.42
N PRO A 247 -5.38 5.49 -18.99
CA PRO A 247 -5.61 5.64 -20.44
C PRO A 247 -4.38 5.38 -21.32
N ASN A 248 -3.18 5.68 -20.86
CA ASN A 248 -1.95 5.41 -21.61
C ASN A 248 -1.70 3.91 -21.85
N PHE A 249 -2.31 3.04 -21.03
CA PHE A 249 -2.20 1.59 -21.19
C PHE A 249 -3.09 1.04 -22.31
N ASP A 250 -4.13 1.77 -22.72
CA ASP A 250 -5.09 1.33 -23.72
C ASP A 250 -4.41 1.07 -25.08
N SER A 251 -3.46 1.91 -25.48
CA SER A 251 -2.70 1.73 -26.71
C SER A 251 -1.82 0.48 -26.70
N ILE A 252 -1.32 0.09 -25.53
CA ILE A 252 -0.54 -1.14 -25.36
C ILE A 252 -1.44 -2.37 -25.52
N LEU A 253 -2.60 -2.37 -24.86
CA LEU A 253 -3.61 -3.41 -24.98
C LEU A 253 -4.08 -3.56 -26.44
N GLY A 254 -4.37 -2.43 -27.10
CA GLY A 254 -4.74 -2.43 -28.52
C GLY A 254 -3.68 -3.06 -29.42
N LYS A 255 -2.41 -2.68 -29.28
CA LYS A 255 -1.30 -3.25 -30.05
C LYS A 255 -1.11 -4.74 -29.80
N ILE A 256 -1.30 -5.23 -28.58
CA ILE A 256 -1.24 -6.68 -28.28
C ILE A 256 -2.31 -7.39 -29.11
N LEU A 257 -3.57 -6.93 -29.08
CA LEU A 257 -4.66 -7.55 -29.80
C LEU A 257 -4.54 -7.39 -31.33
N GLU A 258 -3.94 -6.31 -31.82
CA GLU A 258 -3.69 -6.10 -33.26
C GLU A 258 -2.61 -7.05 -33.78
N ASN A 259 -1.56 -7.30 -33.01
CA ASN A 259 -0.46 -8.19 -33.39
C ASN A 259 -0.81 -9.67 -33.23
N ASP A 260 -1.81 -9.99 -32.43
CA ASP A 260 -2.29 -11.37 -32.22
C ASP A 260 -3.77 -11.48 -32.55
N PRO A 261 -4.13 -11.96 -33.76
CA PRO A 261 -5.53 -12.14 -34.16
C PRO A 261 -6.32 -13.13 -33.30
N GLN A 262 -5.66 -14.10 -32.65
CA GLN A 262 -6.27 -15.07 -31.73
C GLN A 262 -6.30 -14.56 -30.26
N GLY A 263 -5.71 -13.38 -30.00
CA GLY A 263 -5.63 -12.78 -28.69
C GLY A 263 -6.99 -12.30 -28.15
N HIS A 264 -7.32 -12.68 -26.92
CA HIS A 264 -8.48 -12.21 -26.17
C HIS A 264 -8.03 -11.56 -24.87
N LEU A 265 -8.50 -10.35 -24.61
CA LEU A 265 -8.24 -9.63 -23.38
C LEU A 265 -9.31 -9.94 -22.32
N LEU A 266 -8.90 -10.51 -21.20
CA LEU A 266 -9.77 -10.77 -20.06
C LEU A 266 -9.49 -9.77 -18.93
N LEU A 267 -10.53 -9.12 -18.47
CA LEU A 267 -10.53 -8.19 -17.35
C LEU A 267 -11.45 -8.73 -16.26
N ILE A 268 -11.21 -8.35 -15.01
CA ILE A 268 -12.13 -8.65 -13.91
C ILE A 268 -13.20 -7.56 -13.87
N SER A 269 -14.47 -7.96 -13.76
CA SER A 269 -15.61 -7.04 -13.64
C SER A 269 -15.43 -6.08 -12.47
N GLY A 270 -15.80 -4.83 -12.69
CA GLY A 270 -15.85 -3.82 -11.64
C GLY A 270 -17.04 -4.03 -10.69
N ARG A 271 -17.01 -3.32 -9.57
CA ARG A 271 -18.14 -3.28 -8.64
C ARG A 271 -19.41 -2.71 -9.29
N TYR A 272 -19.23 -1.76 -10.21
CA TYR A 272 -20.30 -1.08 -10.90
C TYR A 272 -20.16 -1.27 -12.41
N LYS A 273 -21.26 -1.60 -13.08
CA LYS A 273 -21.30 -1.77 -14.55
C LYS A 273 -20.88 -0.52 -15.31
N SER A 274 -21.05 0.65 -14.72
CA SER A 274 -20.60 1.92 -15.28
C SER A 274 -19.09 2.00 -15.49
N GLU A 275 -18.28 1.31 -14.65
CA GLU A 275 -16.82 1.27 -14.79
C GLU A 275 -16.43 0.51 -16.06
N GLU A 276 -17.06 -0.64 -16.31
CA GLU A 276 -16.84 -1.42 -17.52
C GLU A 276 -17.25 -0.64 -18.78
N ASN A 277 -18.41 0.03 -18.74
CA ASN A 277 -18.90 0.84 -19.86
C ASN A 277 -17.93 1.98 -20.20
N LEU A 278 -17.41 2.68 -19.22
CA LEU A 278 -16.41 3.72 -19.40
C LEU A 278 -15.14 3.18 -20.07
N LEU A 279 -14.67 2.02 -19.65
CA LEU A 279 -13.50 1.36 -20.26
C LEU A 279 -13.79 0.92 -21.71
N LEU A 280 -14.92 0.29 -21.95
CA LEU A 280 -15.31 -0.12 -23.30
C LEU A 280 -15.41 1.07 -24.25
N ASP A 281 -15.98 2.19 -23.81
CA ASP A 281 -16.08 3.40 -24.63
C ASP A 281 -14.71 4.04 -24.90
N ARG A 282 -13.77 3.91 -23.95
CA ARG A 282 -12.39 4.33 -24.13
C ARG A 282 -11.65 3.42 -25.09
N PHE A 283 -11.78 2.09 -24.96
CA PHE A 283 -11.17 1.07 -25.83
C PHE A 283 -11.71 1.14 -27.26
N LYS A 284 -13.03 1.35 -27.46
CA LYS A 284 -13.63 1.57 -28.79
C LYS A 284 -12.99 2.71 -29.56
N LYS A 285 -12.51 3.75 -28.85
CA LYS A 285 -11.82 4.88 -29.50
C LYS A 285 -10.39 4.54 -29.89
N VAL A 286 -9.71 3.67 -29.13
CA VAL A 286 -8.28 3.34 -29.31
C VAL A 286 -8.08 2.14 -30.25
N PHE A 287 -8.84 1.05 -30.05
CA PHE A 287 -8.73 -0.18 -30.85
C PHE A 287 -10.11 -0.75 -31.26
N PRO A 288 -10.88 -0.03 -32.08
CA PRO A 288 -12.25 -0.41 -32.45
C PRO A 288 -12.37 -1.78 -33.12
N LYS A 289 -11.36 -2.21 -33.89
CA LYS A 289 -11.36 -3.48 -34.62
C LYS A 289 -11.24 -4.71 -33.71
N ALA A 290 -10.72 -4.54 -32.49
CA ALA A 290 -10.49 -5.64 -31.55
C ALA A 290 -11.41 -5.62 -30.33
N ILE A 291 -12.39 -4.71 -30.29
CA ILE A 291 -13.26 -4.53 -29.11
C ILE A 291 -14.09 -5.75 -28.75
N ASN A 292 -14.47 -6.55 -29.75
CA ASN A 292 -15.22 -7.80 -29.56
C ASN A 292 -14.39 -8.92 -28.91
N ARG A 293 -13.09 -8.72 -28.77
CA ARG A 293 -12.16 -9.64 -28.11
C ARG A 293 -11.81 -9.21 -26.66
N VAL A 294 -12.58 -8.29 -26.11
CA VAL A 294 -12.47 -7.86 -24.69
C VAL A 294 -13.63 -8.45 -23.91
N THR A 295 -13.32 -9.22 -22.87
CA THR A 295 -14.29 -9.87 -22.00
C THR A 295 -14.07 -9.48 -20.53
N PHE A 296 -15.14 -9.17 -19.81
CA PHE A 296 -15.12 -8.96 -18.37
C PHE A 296 -15.61 -10.23 -17.66
N LEU A 297 -14.79 -10.76 -16.79
CA LEU A 297 -15.08 -11.91 -15.95
C LEU A 297 -15.69 -11.45 -14.62
N PRO A 298 -16.68 -12.18 -14.06
CA PRO A 298 -17.33 -11.86 -12.80
C PRO A 298 -16.38 -11.99 -11.59
#